data_036567fa399d65d6dee47e647473b6c3
#
_entry.id   036567fa399d65d6dee47e647473b6c3
#
_cell.length_a   1.000
_cell.length_b   1.000
_cell.length_c   1.000
_cell.angle_alpha   90.00
_cell.angle_beta   90.00
_cell.angle_gamma   90.00
#
_symmetry.space_group_name_H-M   'P 1'
#
loop_
_entity.id
_entity.type
_entity.pdbx_description
1 polymer ?
#
loop_
_entity_poly.entity_id
_entity_poly.type
_entity_poly.pdbx_seq_one_letter_code
_entity_poly.pdbx_strand_id
1 'polypeptide(L)'
;MRKIGMTCLAGLFLLSMSTECMARQWSLKDCINYAIANNIQLQKAKLQEYSALEDVKQSQSALLPSLSLSTSQNVSYNPWPEKGSAMIAGNKVQSKVDKVYYNGSYSLNGNWTVWNGNKNQNTVKLNKLTAEQAKLDSAVTANNVLEQIAQLYVQILYSNEAINVSKESLKTSQTNEERGKTMVNVGKMSKADLAQLTAQRAQDEYSIVEAESNLRNYKRQLKQLLQITNDEEFDIAIPSTTDEMALATVPALNDVYTASIEQRPEIKNAMLGIESSDLSVKIAKAGKLPTIGLSAGLSTNTSSMSNNAWGSQLKNNFTVGGGLTVSIPLFDNRQTKTAVNKAMIQKQNYLLDLQDKQTTLYSTVENYWLQAVTNQNKFKAARVSTESAQASYELLSEQFKQGLKNIVELMTGKNNLLQAQQNELQSKYLAILNLNMLEFYKTGEIK
;
A
#
# COMPACT_ATOMS: atom_id res chain seq x y z
N MET A 1 -6.39 -0.48 -62.20
CA MET A 1 -7.56 -0.48 -63.14
C MET A 1 -8.81 -0.87 -62.39
N ARG A 2 -9.87 -0.08 -62.59
CA ARG A 2 -11.29 -0.28 -62.32
C ARG A 2 -11.68 -0.39 -60.87
N LYS A 3 -12.29 0.59 -60.23
CA LYS A 3 -13.53 1.40 -60.47
C LYS A 3 -14.80 0.62 -60.13
N ILE A 4 -15.57 1.30 -59.30
CA ILE A 4 -17.05 1.48 -59.31
C ILE A 4 -17.74 0.46 -58.40
N GLY A 5 -18.64 0.84 -57.52
CA GLY A 5 -19.39 2.03 -57.20
C GLY A 5 -20.50 1.77 -56.25
N MET A 6 -20.81 2.79 -55.57
CA MET A 6 -22.12 3.44 -55.43
C MET A 6 -23.18 2.79 -54.55
N THR A 7 -23.39 3.45 -53.43
CA THR A 7 -24.67 3.93 -52.82
C THR A 7 -25.75 2.90 -52.46
N CYS A 8 -26.06 2.84 -51.15
CA CYS A 8 -27.44 2.94 -50.72
C CYS A 8 -27.55 3.68 -49.37
N LEU A 9 -28.24 4.77 -49.43
CA LEU A 9 -28.78 5.56 -48.33
C LEU A 9 -29.84 4.72 -47.58
N ALA A 10 -29.67 4.52 -46.30
CA ALA A 10 -30.80 4.06 -45.47
C ALA A 10 -30.71 4.71 -44.08
N GLY A 11 -31.75 5.42 -43.76
CA GLY A 11 -32.04 6.28 -42.67
C GLY A 11 -31.43 6.03 -41.30
N LEU A 12 -30.78 7.06 -40.79
CA LEU A 12 -30.46 7.23 -39.38
C LEU A 12 -31.78 7.53 -38.65
N PHE A 13 -32.33 6.51 -38.00
CA PHE A 13 -33.24 6.72 -36.88
C PHE A 13 -32.36 6.80 -35.61
N LEU A 14 -31.95 8.00 -35.29
CA LEU A 14 -31.39 8.34 -33.97
C LEU A 14 -32.51 8.21 -32.94
N LEU A 15 -32.71 7.01 -32.38
CA LEU A 15 -33.31 6.89 -31.06
C LEU A 15 -32.24 7.46 -30.08
N SER A 16 -32.44 8.72 -29.72
CA SER A 16 -31.89 9.28 -28.50
C SER A 16 -32.50 8.54 -27.31
N MET A 17 -31.96 7.39 -26.97
CA MET A 17 -32.08 6.88 -25.61
C MET A 17 -31.29 7.87 -24.73
N SER A 18 -32.03 8.82 -24.13
CA SER A 18 -31.60 9.48 -22.91
C SER A 18 -31.45 8.39 -21.87
N THR A 19 -30.28 7.78 -21.81
CA THR A 19 -29.84 7.09 -20.61
C THR A 19 -29.79 8.19 -19.55
N GLU A 20 -30.80 8.24 -18.71
CA GLU A 20 -30.69 8.88 -17.41
C GLU A 20 -29.43 8.26 -16.82
N CYS A 21 -28.36 9.04 -16.72
CA CYS A 21 -27.12 8.69 -16.07
C CYS A 21 -27.45 8.65 -14.57
N MET A 22 -28.13 7.59 -14.12
CA MET A 22 -28.26 7.32 -12.69
C MET A 22 -26.82 7.17 -12.19
N ALA A 23 -26.40 8.09 -11.32
CA ALA A 23 -25.11 8.03 -10.68
C ALA A 23 -24.89 6.60 -10.17
N ARG A 24 -23.81 5.94 -10.61
CA ARG A 24 -23.52 4.58 -10.23
C ARG A 24 -23.35 4.52 -8.71
N GLN A 25 -24.27 3.89 -8.03
CA GLN A 25 -24.16 3.66 -6.60
C GLN A 25 -23.13 2.54 -6.34
N TRP A 26 -22.07 2.88 -5.60
CA TRP A 26 -20.99 1.99 -5.30
C TRP A 26 -21.27 1.19 -4.02
N SER A 27 -21.38 -0.13 -4.13
CA SER A 27 -21.39 -0.99 -2.95
C SER A 27 -20.00 -1.08 -2.32
N LEU A 28 -19.91 -1.53 -1.07
CA LEU A 28 -18.62 -1.78 -0.41
C LEU A 28 -17.74 -2.73 -1.24
N LYS A 29 -18.36 -3.79 -1.79
CA LYS A 29 -17.68 -4.77 -2.65
C LYS A 29 -17.18 -4.16 -3.95
N ASP A 30 -17.95 -3.24 -4.58
CA ASP A 30 -17.51 -2.53 -5.77
C ASP A 30 -16.32 -1.63 -5.48
N CYS A 31 -16.34 -0.90 -4.35
CA CYS A 31 -15.22 -0.08 -3.90
C CYS A 31 -13.95 -0.91 -3.69
N ILE A 32 -14.08 -2.05 -3.02
CA ILE A 32 -12.97 -2.99 -2.77
C ILE A 32 -12.40 -3.50 -4.09
N ASN A 33 -13.23 -4.05 -4.98
CA ASN A 33 -12.78 -4.60 -6.25
C ASN A 33 -12.11 -3.55 -7.12
N TYR A 34 -12.67 -2.35 -7.15
CA TYR A 34 -12.08 -1.25 -7.91
C TYR A 34 -10.74 -0.79 -7.35
N ALA A 35 -10.63 -0.68 -6.01
CA ALA A 35 -9.38 -0.33 -5.35
C ALA A 35 -8.28 -1.37 -5.60
N ILE A 36 -8.58 -2.66 -5.52
CA ILE A 36 -7.62 -3.74 -5.81
C ILE A 36 -7.07 -3.63 -7.23
N ALA A 37 -7.89 -3.19 -8.19
CA ALA A 37 -7.47 -3.04 -9.58
C ALA A 37 -6.71 -1.73 -9.84
N ASN A 38 -7.08 -0.63 -9.20
CA ASN A 38 -6.66 0.72 -9.60
C ASN A 38 -5.81 1.47 -8.57
N ASN A 39 -5.76 1.03 -7.31
CA ASN A 39 -5.03 1.75 -6.26
C ASN A 39 -3.52 1.77 -6.55
N ILE A 40 -2.95 2.99 -6.59
CA ILE A 40 -1.53 3.20 -6.95
C ILE A 40 -0.58 2.55 -5.93
N GLN A 41 -0.93 2.51 -4.63
CA GLN A 41 -0.09 1.86 -3.62
C GLN A 41 0.00 0.36 -3.86
N LEU A 42 -1.12 -0.29 -4.22
CA LEU A 42 -1.15 -1.71 -4.59
C LEU A 42 -0.38 -1.98 -5.88
N GLN A 43 -0.50 -1.11 -6.88
CA GLN A 43 0.28 -1.24 -8.10
C GLN A 43 1.79 -1.13 -7.84
N LYS A 44 2.22 -0.17 -6.98
CA LYS A 44 3.61 -0.04 -6.54
C LYS A 44 4.10 -1.28 -5.81
N ALA A 45 3.30 -1.84 -4.90
CA ALA A 45 3.64 -3.06 -4.18
C ALA A 45 3.82 -4.27 -5.13
N LYS A 46 2.95 -4.41 -6.15
CA LYS A 46 3.11 -5.43 -7.20
C LYS A 46 4.36 -5.22 -8.05
N LEU A 47 4.70 -3.97 -8.37
CA LEU A 47 5.95 -3.68 -9.09
C LEU A 47 7.19 -4.03 -8.26
N GLN A 48 7.12 -3.86 -6.93
CA GLN A 48 8.17 -4.30 -6.02
C GLN A 48 8.32 -5.82 -6.02
N GLU A 49 7.21 -6.57 -6.05
CA GLU A 49 7.21 -8.03 -6.22
C GLU A 49 7.88 -8.44 -7.54
N TYR A 50 7.55 -7.79 -8.66
CA TYR A 50 8.18 -8.06 -9.95
C TYR A 50 9.68 -7.76 -9.93
N SER A 51 10.10 -6.67 -9.28
CA SER A 51 11.52 -6.35 -9.10
C SER A 51 12.25 -7.46 -8.33
N ALA A 52 11.67 -7.94 -7.24
CA ALA A 52 12.25 -9.04 -6.46
C ALA A 52 12.33 -10.36 -7.25
N LEU A 53 11.37 -10.63 -8.16
CA LEU A 53 11.44 -11.78 -9.07
C LEU A 53 12.57 -11.64 -10.09
N GLU A 54 12.88 -10.43 -10.57
CA GLU A 54 14.07 -10.21 -11.43
C GLU A 54 15.37 -10.44 -10.65
N ASP A 55 15.45 -10.05 -9.36
CA ASP A 55 16.58 -10.36 -8.51
C ASP A 55 16.81 -11.88 -8.33
N VAL A 56 15.71 -12.67 -8.29
CA VAL A 56 15.80 -14.14 -8.32
C VAL A 56 16.46 -14.61 -9.62
N LYS A 57 16.00 -14.12 -10.78
CA LYS A 57 16.56 -14.50 -12.07
C LYS A 57 18.03 -14.09 -12.18
N GLN A 58 18.38 -12.89 -11.72
CA GLN A 58 19.76 -12.43 -11.68
C GLN A 58 20.63 -13.33 -10.82
N SER A 59 20.18 -13.72 -9.62
CA SER A 59 20.93 -14.61 -8.74
C SER A 59 21.06 -16.03 -9.30
N GLN A 60 20.06 -16.52 -10.03
CA GLN A 60 20.16 -17.79 -10.77
C GLN A 60 21.19 -17.69 -11.90
N SER A 61 21.21 -16.57 -12.63
CA SER A 61 22.20 -16.33 -13.70
C SER A 61 23.62 -16.23 -13.17
N ALA A 62 23.82 -15.82 -11.92
CA ALA A 62 25.13 -15.82 -11.26
C ALA A 62 25.72 -17.24 -11.02
N LEU A 63 24.94 -18.30 -11.23
CA LEU A 63 25.43 -19.68 -11.26
C LEU A 63 26.02 -20.08 -12.62
N LEU A 64 25.83 -19.29 -13.66
CA LEU A 64 26.32 -19.49 -15.02
C LEU A 64 27.60 -18.68 -15.27
N PRO A 65 28.41 -19.05 -16.30
CA PRO A 65 29.54 -18.24 -16.68
C PRO A 65 29.13 -16.90 -17.27
N SER A 66 29.89 -15.86 -16.96
CA SER A 66 29.78 -14.54 -17.61
C SER A 66 30.71 -14.46 -18.80
N LEU A 67 30.31 -13.75 -19.85
CA LEU A 67 31.11 -13.49 -21.05
C LEU A 67 31.16 -11.99 -21.28
N SER A 68 32.38 -11.47 -21.49
CA SER A 68 32.60 -10.04 -21.74
C SER A 68 33.58 -9.84 -22.91
N LEU A 69 33.24 -8.94 -23.81
CA LEU A 69 34.15 -8.44 -24.85
C LEU A 69 34.63 -7.07 -24.39
N SER A 70 35.95 -6.89 -24.39
CA SER A 70 36.56 -5.59 -24.09
C SER A 70 37.58 -5.19 -25.13
N THR A 71 37.62 -3.91 -25.41
CA THR A 71 38.68 -3.28 -26.22
C THR A 71 39.17 -2.05 -25.50
N SER A 72 40.49 -1.86 -25.53
CA SER A 72 41.12 -0.68 -24.96
C SER A 72 42.10 -0.11 -26.02
N GLN A 73 42.01 1.18 -26.23
CA GLN A 73 42.90 1.93 -27.15
C GLN A 73 43.55 3.02 -26.33
N ASN A 74 44.89 2.90 -26.17
CA ASN A 74 45.68 3.82 -25.38
C ASN A 74 46.67 4.58 -26.29
N VAL A 75 46.67 5.89 -26.17
CA VAL A 75 47.68 6.76 -26.77
C VAL A 75 48.57 7.29 -25.65
N SER A 76 49.86 7.07 -25.78
CA SER A 76 50.83 7.49 -24.77
C SER A 76 51.86 8.44 -25.42
N TYR A 77 52.17 9.52 -24.71
CA TYR A 77 53.26 10.44 -25.07
C TYR A 77 54.38 10.30 -24.06
N ASN A 78 55.57 9.93 -24.55
CA ASN A 78 56.78 9.87 -23.71
C ASN A 78 57.71 11.05 -24.12
N PRO A 79 57.83 12.09 -23.31
CA PRO A 79 58.62 13.27 -23.65
C PRO A 79 60.12 13.01 -23.73
N TRP A 80 60.63 11.98 -23.01
CA TRP A 80 62.06 11.60 -22.99
C TRP A 80 62.21 10.13 -23.31
N PRO A 81 62.06 9.72 -24.58
CA PRO A 81 62.20 8.32 -24.97
C PRO A 81 63.67 7.90 -24.94
N GLU A 82 63.99 6.96 -24.09
CA GLU A 82 65.33 6.30 -24.11
C GLU A 82 65.31 5.19 -25.16
N LYS A 83 66.46 5.06 -25.87
CA LYS A 83 66.62 3.92 -26.80
C LYS A 83 66.84 2.64 -26.00
N GLY A 84 65.86 1.76 -25.99
CA GLY A 84 65.97 0.44 -25.43
C GLY A 84 67.06 -0.37 -26.19
N SER A 85 67.91 -1.05 -25.46
CA SER A 85 68.83 -2.00 -26.05
C SER A 85 68.67 -3.39 -25.42
N ALA A 86 68.48 -4.41 -26.23
CA ALA A 86 68.46 -5.82 -25.78
C ALA A 86 69.57 -6.59 -26.46
N MET A 87 70.16 -7.55 -25.74
CA MET A 87 71.11 -8.52 -26.31
C MET A 87 70.31 -9.73 -26.79
N ILE A 88 70.25 -9.96 -28.09
CA ILE A 88 69.61 -11.12 -28.70
C ILE A 88 70.66 -11.91 -29.46
N ALA A 89 70.92 -13.16 -29.05
CA ALA A 89 71.93 -14.06 -29.63
C ALA A 89 73.30 -13.40 -29.77
N GLY A 90 73.75 -12.66 -28.77
CA GLY A 90 75.05 -12.02 -28.72
C GLY A 90 75.11 -10.67 -29.46
N ASN A 91 74.08 -10.22 -30.17
CA ASN A 91 74.02 -8.97 -30.85
C ASN A 91 73.17 -7.92 -30.06
N LYS A 92 73.72 -6.68 -29.98
CA LYS A 92 72.99 -5.55 -29.39
C LYS A 92 71.96 -5.02 -30.35
N VAL A 93 70.69 -5.29 -30.10
CA VAL A 93 69.56 -4.75 -30.91
C VAL A 93 69.05 -3.49 -30.18
N GLN A 94 69.04 -2.36 -30.88
CA GLN A 94 68.42 -1.13 -30.38
C GLN A 94 66.96 -1.07 -30.85
N SER A 95 66.05 -0.89 -29.92
CA SER A 95 64.63 -0.64 -30.24
C SER A 95 64.38 0.85 -30.41
N LYS A 96 63.66 1.21 -31.47
CA LYS A 96 63.15 2.59 -31.69
C LYS A 96 61.97 2.81 -30.71
N VAL A 97 62.02 3.88 -29.96
CA VAL A 97 60.89 4.28 -29.10
C VAL A 97 60.35 5.61 -29.66
N ASP A 98 59.12 5.60 -30.15
CA ASP A 98 58.48 6.81 -30.65
C ASP A 98 58.01 7.65 -29.43
N LYS A 99 58.05 9.00 -29.57
CA LYS A 99 57.54 9.91 -28.53
C LYS A 99 56.02 9.75 -28.33
N VAL A 100 55.31 9.48 -29.38
CA VAL A 100 53.87 9.18 -29.36
C VAL A 100 53.67 7.77 -29.88
N TYR A 101 53.00 6.96 -29.11
CA TYR A 101 52.65 5.61 -29.53
C TYR A 101 51.25 5.24 -29.06
N TYR A 102 50.59 4.35 -29.77
CA TYR A 102 49.32 3.80 -29.37
C TYR A 102 49.40 2.28 -29.21
N ASN A 103 48.61 1.79 -28.26
CA ASN A 103 48.43 0.36 -28.04
C ASN A 103 46.93 0.05 -28.04
N GLY A 104 46.55 -0.96 -28.78
CA GLY A 104 45.21 -1.53 -28.80
C GLY A 104 45.20 -2.90 -28.16
N SER A 105 44.26 -3.16 -27.28
CA SER A 105 44.00 -4.50 -26.74
C SER A 105 42.57 -4.92 -27.04
N TYR A 106 42.38 -6.18 -27.38
CA TYR A 106 41.09 -6.77 -27.71
C TYR A 106 40.99 -8.09 -26.96
N SER A 107 39.96 -8.28 -26.15
CA SER A 107 39.82 -9.51 -25.37
C SER A 107 38.36 -9.93 -25.23
N LEU A 108 38.14 -11.23 -25.32
CA LEU A 108 36.89 -11.90 -24.98
C LEU A 108 37.18 -12.79 -23.77
N ASN A 109 36.53 -12.50 -22.63
CA ASN A 109 36.78 -13.18 -21.39
C ASN A 109 35.51 -13.85 -20.85
N GLY A 110 35.60 -15.12 -20.53
CA GLY A 110 34.58 -15.88 -19.83
C GLY A 110 35.05 -16.17 -18.40
N ASN A 111 34.20 -15.89 -17.42
CA ASN A 111 34.49 -16.18 -16.02
C ASN A 111 33.33 -16.96 -15.40
N TRP A 112 33.65 -18.01 -14.64
CA TRP A 112 32.66 -18.83 -13.99
C TRP A 112 33.11 -19.18 -12.57
N THR A 113 32.28 -18.79 -11.58
CA THR A 113 32.46 -19.25 -10.20
C THR A 113 31.78 -20.60 -10.05
N VAL A 114 32.56 -21.67 -10.10
CA VAL A 114 32.08 -23.07 -10.03
C VAL A 114 31.59 -23.38 -8.62
N TRP A 115 32.32 -22.91 -7.59
CA TRP A 115 31.99 -23.14 -6.19
C TRP A 115 32.55 -22.01 -5.31
N ASN A 116 31.77 -21.57 -4.34
CA ASN A 116 32.16 -20.53 -3.37
C ASN A 116 31.53 -20.80 -1.99
N GLY A 117 31.64 -22.03 -1.51
CA GLY A 117 31.06 -22.41 -0.24
C GLY A 117 29.53 -22.41 -0.21
N ASN A 118 28.89 -22.65 -1.36
CA ASN A 118 27.43 -22.57 -1.58
C ASN A 118 26.85 -21.15 -1.37
N LYS A 119 27.68 -20.10 -1.41
CA LYS A 119 27.22 -18.71 -1.28
C LYS A 119 26.18 -18.39 -2.35
N ASN A 120 26.50 -18.65 -3.64
CA ASN A 120 25.59 -18.36 -4.74
C ASN A 120 24.25 -19.12 -4.63
N GLN A 121 24.28 -20.41 -4.28
CA GLN A 121 23.08 -21.23 -4.09
C GLN A 121 22.21 -20.71 -2.93
N ASN A 122 22.84 -20.31 -1.81
CA ASN A 122 22.11 -19.70 -0.69
C ASN A 122 21.57 -18.31 -1.03
N THR A 123 22.27 -17.54 -1.88
CA THR A 123 21.77 -16.24 -2.38
C THR A 123 20.53 -16.42 -3.25
N VAL A 124 20.50 -17.46 -4.11
CA VAL A 124 19.27 -17.78 -4.88
C VAL A 124 18.11 -18.12 -3.95
N LYS A 125 18.36 -18.91 -2.90
CA LYS A 125 17.31 -19.24 -1.92
C LYS A 125 16.85 -17.99 -1.17
N LEU A 126 17.79 -17.14 -0.75
CA LEU A 126 17.49 -15.88 -0.08
C LEU A 126 16.61 -14.97 -0.95
N ASN A 127 16.99 -14.77 -2.22
CA ASN A 127 16.21 -13.93 -3.14
C ASN A 127 14.81 -14.50 -3.41
N LYS A 128 14.65 -15.84 -3.43
CA LYS A 128 13.32 -16.46 -3.51
C LYS A 128 12.46 -16.13 -2.29
N LEU A 129 13.01 -16.21 -1.08
CA LEU A 129 12.28 -15.79 0.13
C LEU A 129 11.97 -14.28 0.13
N THR A 130 12.90 -13.45 -0.36
CA THR A 130 12.68 -12.01 -0.49
C THR A 130 11.55 -11.70 -1.48
N ALA A 131 11.45 -12.44 -2.59
CA ALA A 131 10.34 -12.30 -3.52
C ALA A 131 9.00 -12.74 -2.90
N GLU A 132 8.99 -13.79 -2.08
CA GLU A 132 7.81 -14.20 -1.34
C GLU A 132 7.42 -13.18 -0.27
N GLN A 133 8.39 -12.58 0.41
CA GLN A 133 8.15 -11.45 1.34
C GLN A 133 7.53 -10.26 0.61
N ALA A 134 8.05 -9.87 -0.56
CA ALA A 134 7.47 -8.79 -1.36
C ALA A 134 6.01 -9.06 -1.77
N LYS A 135 5.67 -10.32 -2.07
CA LYS A 135 4.29 -10.75 -2.31
C LYS A 135 3.40 -10.58 -1.08
N LEU A 136 3.90 -10.96 0.10
CA LEU A 136 3.19 -10.78 1.36
C LEU A 136 3.04 -9.30 1.73
N ASP A 137 4.05 -8.46 1.45
CA ASP A 137 3.96 -7.00 1.62
C ASP A 137 2.88 -6.38 0.73
N SER A 138 2.72 -6.91 -0.49
CA SER A 138 1.61 -6.52 -1.36
C SER A 138 0.25 -6.89 -0.74
N ALA A 139 0.13 -8.07 -0.11
CA ALA A 139 -1.07 -8.49 0.60
C ALA A 139 -1.34 -7.65 1.86
N VAL A 140 -0.30 -7.28 2.63
CA VAL A 140 -0.42 -6.33 3.75
C VAL A 140 -0.95 -4.98 3.27
N THR A 141 -0.40 -4.48 2.17
CA THR A 141 -0.85 -3.21 1.57
C THR A 141 -2.31 -3.30 1.13
N ALA A 142 -2.73 -4.43 0.55
CA ALA A 142 -4.13 -4.68 0.19
C ALA A 142 -5.04 -4.63 1.43
N ASN A 143 -4.69 -5.34 2.49
CA ASN A 143 -5.46 -5.35 3.73
C ASN A 143 -5.62 -3.94 4.33
N ASN A 144 -4.55 -3.14 4.34
CA ASN A 144 -4.61 -1.76 4.83
C ASN A 144 -5.56 -0.88 4.00
N VAL A 145 -5.56 -1.05 2.67
CA VAL A 145 -6.49 -0.34 1.78
C VAL A 145 -7.93 -0.80 2.04
N LEU A 146 -8.16 -2.10 2.22
CA LEU A 146 -9.49 -2.65 2.54
C LEU A 146 -10.05 -2.10 3.86
N GLU A 147 -9.22 -2.05 4.91
CA GLU A 147 -9.60 -1.48 6.21
C GLU A 147 -10.00 0.00 6.07
N GLN A 148 -9.21 0.79 5.35
CA GLN A 148 -9.51 2.21 5.12
C GLN A 148 -10.80 2.41 4.32
N ILE A 149 -11.06 1.59 3.30
CA ILE A 149 -12.31 1.63 2.53
C ILE A 149 -13.50 1.33 3.44
N ALA A 150 -13.43 0.26 4.25
CA ALA A 150 -14.52 -0.12 5.14
C ALA A 150 -14.82 0.97 6.17
N GLN A 151 -13.79 1.57 6.77
CA GLN A 151 -13.94 2.67 7.72
C GLN A 151 -14.60 3.89 7.08
N LEU A 152 -14.12 4.33 5.89
CA LEU A 152 -14.70 5.47 5.18
C LEU A 152 -16.13 5.17 4.71
N TYR A 153 -16.39 3.96 4.23
CA TYR A 153 -17.70 3.55 3.77
C TYR A 153 -18.74 3.63 4.91
N VAL A 154 -18.44 3.06 6.08
CA VAL A 154 -19.31 3.12 7.25
C VAL A 154 -19.46 4.57 7.75
N GLN A 155 -18.39 5.38 7.71
CA GLN A 155 -18.47 6.79 8.07
C GLN A 155 -19.39 7.60 7.14
N ILE A 156 -19.40 7.28 5.85
CA ILE A 156 -20.33 7.91 4.88
C ILE A 156 -21.77 7.47 5.17
N LEU A 157 -22.00 6.17 5.45
CA LEU A 157 -23.33 5.67 5.81
C LEU A 157 -23.89 6.37 7.05
N TYR A 158 -23.09 6.41 8.13
CA TYR A 158 -23.43 7.13 9.35
C TYR A 158 -23.75 8.61 9.09
N SER A 159 -22.88 9.32 8.35
CA SER A 159 -23.04 10.74 8.09
C SER A 159 -24.30 11.03 7.27
N ASN A 160 -24.63 10.16 6.32
CA ASN A 160 -25.83 10.31 5.50
C ASN A 160 -27.11 10.16 6.36
N GLU A 161 -27.16 9.17 7.25
CA GLU A 161 -28.31 8.96 8.12
C GLU A 161 -28.42 10.05 9.20
N ALA A 162 -27.30 10.51 9.77
CA ALA A 162 -27.25 11.63 10.70
C ALA A 162 -27.76 12.95 10.09
N ILE A 163 -27.50 13.19 8.79
CA ILE A 163 -28.07 14.33 8.05
C ILE A 163 -29.59 14.21 7.97
N ASN A 164 -30.14 13.02 7.70
CA ASN A 164 -31.58 12.83 7.64
C ASN A 164 -32.26 13.13 8.99
N VAL A 165 -31.66 12.65 10.11
CA VAL A 165 -32.11 12.98 11.45
C VAL A 165 -32.08 14.50 11.72
N SER A 166 -31.00 15.17 11.29
CA SER A 166 -30.86 16.62 11.42
C SER A 166 -31.89 17.38 10.58
N LYS A 167 -32.24 16.89 9.39
CA LYS A 167 -33.30 17.47 8.52
C LYS A 167 -34.69 17.34 9.15
N GLU A 168 -34.98 16.21 9.80
CA GLU A 168 -36.23 16.06 10.57
C GLU A 168 -36.28 17.00 11.78
N SER A 169 -35.15 17.19 12.46
CA SER A 169 -35.01 18.16 13.55
C SER A 169 -35.22 19.60 13.06
N LEU A 170 -34.67 19.97 11.90
CA LEU A 170 -34.92 21.29 11.26
C LEU A 170 -36.37 21.48 10.93
N LYS A 171 -37.05 20.50 10.33
CA LYS A 171 -38.51 20.57 10.00
C LYS A 171 -39.34 20.82 11.26
N THR A 172 -38.93 20.20 12.38
CA THR A 172 -39.54 20.44 13.69
C THR A 172 -39.32 21.88 14.15
N SER A 173 -38.11 22.45 14.00
CA SER A 173 -37.81 23.84 14.34
C SER A 173 -38.56 24.83 13.44
N GLN A 174 -38.70 24.56 12.17
CA GLN A 174 -39.51 25.36 11.23
C GLN A 174 -40.95 25.38 11.65
N THR A 175 -41.52 24.24 12.01
CA THR A 175 -42.92 24.15 12.50
C THR A 175 -43.11 24.92 13.81
N ASN A 176 -42.12 24.85 14.72
CA ASN A 176 -42.18 25.58 15.99
C ASN A 176 -42.05 27.12 15.77
N GLU A 177 -41.18 27.56 14.86
CA GLU A 177 -41.05 28.99 14.51
C GLU A 177 -42.35 29.54 13.89
N GLU A 178 -42.96 28.79 12.96
CA GLU A 178 -44.21 29.21 12.31
C GLU A 178 -45.36 29.34 13.34
N ARG A 179 -45.44 28.38 14.27
CA ARG A 179 -46.38 28.45 15.38
C ARG A 179 -46.06 29.65 16.29
N GLY A 180 -44.80 29.90 16.59
CA GLY A 180 -44.34 31.05 17.37
C GLY A 180 -44.77 32.38 16.74
N LYS A 181 -44.60 32.52 15.40
CA LYS A 181 -45.11 33.71 14.67
C LYS A 181 -46.62 33.91 14.86
N THR A 182 -47.39 32.82 14.76
CA THR A 182 -48.85 32.88 14.96
C THR A 182 -49.19 33.29 16.40
N MET A 183 -48.47 32.72 17.42
CA MET A 183 -48.69 33.05 18.83
C MET A 183 -48.34 34.51 19.18
N VAL A 184 -47.27 35.07 18.57
CA VAL A 184 -46.90 36.48 18.75
C VAL A 184 -48.00 37.39 18.15
N ASN A 185 -48.53 37.06 16.97
CA ASN A 185 -49.57 37.84 16.29
C ASN A 185 -50.85 37.89 17.12
N VAL A 186 -51.19 36.87 17.85
CA VAL A 186 -52.37 36.83 18.76
C VAL A 186 -52.05 37.22 20.21
N GLY A 187 -50.84 37.72 20.49
CA GLY A 187 -50.40 38.20 21.80
C GLY A 187 -50.15 37.11 22.86
N LYS A 188 -50.02 35.85 22.46
CA LYS A 188 -49.80 34.70 23.38
C LYS A 188 -48.33 34.35 23.58
N MET A 189 -47.40 34.98 22.88
CA MET A 189 -45.96 34.76 22.98
C MET A 189 -45.20 36.08 22.87
N SER A 190 -44.06 36.22 23.53
CA SER A 190 -43.20 37.40 23.42
C SER A 190 -42.40 37.38 22.12
N LYS A 191 -42.00 38.56 21.62
CA LYS A 191 -41.08 38.67 20.49
C LYS A 191 -39.70 38.08 20.81
N ALA A 192 -39.28 38.08 22.08
CA ALA A 192 -38.07 37.49 22.55
C ALA A 192 -38.06 35.96 22.39
N ASP A 193 -39.19 35.33 22.75
CA ASP A 193 -39.34 33.88 22.58
C ASP A 193 -39.34 33.48 21.08
N LEU A 194 -40.00 34.25 20.23
CA LEU A 194 -39.97 34.04 18.79
C LEU A 194 -38.53 34.17 18.24
N ALA A 195 -37.78 35.14 18.72
CA ALA A 195 -36.38 35.30 18.31
C ALA A 195 -35.51 34.07 18.70
N GLN A 196 -35.80 33.42 19.83
CA GLN A 196 -35.12 32.15 20.23
C GLN A 196 -35.48 30.99 19.29
N LEU A 197 -36.78 30.86 18.87
CA LEU A 197 -37.18 29.84 17.88
C LEU A 197 -36.52 30.06 16.53
N THR A 198 -36.41 31.31 16.09
CA THR A 198 -35.71 31.68 14.85
C THR A 198 -34.22 31.36 14.93
N ALA A 199 -33.59 31.68 16.06
CA ALA A 199 -32.18 31.33 16.30
C ALA A 199 -31.93 29.82 16.28
N GLN A 200 -32.82 29.03 16.91
CA GLN A 200 -32.72 27.56 16.90
C GLN A 200 -32.85 27.00 15.46
N ARG A 201 -33.83 27.49 14.69
CA ARG A 201 -33.96 27.05 13.28
C ARG A 201 -32.71 27.37 12.47
N ALA A 202 -32.16 28.58 12.63
CA ALA A 202 -30.93 28.96 11.94
C ALA A 202 -29.71 28.09 12.39
N GLN A 203 -29.65 27.74 13.66
CA GLN A 203 -28.60 26.82 14.17
C GLN A 203 -28.74 25.41 13.57
N ASP A 204 -29.98 24.90 13.44
CA ASP A 204 -30.21 23.58 12.83
C ASP A 204 -29.82 23.61 11.32
N GLU A 205 -30.15 24.69 10.59
CA GLU A 205 -29.71 24.86 9.21
C GLU A 205 -28.18 24.88 9.07
N TYR A 206 -27.49 25.62 9.96
CA TYR A 206 -26.03 25.66 10.01
C TYR A 206 -25.45 24.26 10.23
N SER A 207 -25.98 23.53 11.20
CA SER A 207 -25.52 22.17 11.53
C SER A 207 -25.68 21.18 10.35
N ILE A 208 -26.76 21.32 9.56
CA ILE A 208 -26.97 20.51 8.35
C ILE A 208 -25.89 20.83 7.30
N VAL A 209 -25.61 22.11 7.04
CA VAL A 209 -24.58 22.51 6.07
C VAL A 209 -23.20 21.98 6.46
N GLU A 210 -22.88 22.02 7.75
CA GLU A 210 -21.64 21.44 8.27
C GLU A 210 -21.59 19.90 8.09
N ALA A 211 -22.68 19.21 8.43
CA ALA A 211 -22.79 17.76 8.25
C ALA A 211 -22.70 17.34 6.77
N GLU A 212 -23.35 18.08 5.85
CA GLU A 212 -23.25 17.83 4.42
C GLU A 212 -21.85 18.11 3.86
N SER A 213 -21.14 19.10 4.42
CA SER A 213 -19.74 19.36 4.07
C SER A 213 -18.84 18.21 4.51
N ASN A 214 -19.04 17.68 5.72
CA ASN A 214 -18.31 16.52 6.23
C ASN A 214 -18.58 15.28 5.38
N LEU A 215 -19.82 15.00 5.01
CA LEU A 215 -20.18 13.91 4.11
C LEU A 215 -19.45 14.02 2.77
N ARG A 216 -19.47 15.22 2.16
CA ARG A 216 -18.72 15.46 0.91
C ARG A 216 -17.23 15.22 1.07
N ASN A 217 -16.64 15.58 2.22
CA ASN A 217 -15.23 15.33 2.50
C ASN A 217 -14.94 13.83 2.64
N TYR A 218 -15.77 13.04 3.31
CA TYR A 218 -15.61 11.58 3.37
C TYR A 218 -15.74 10.91 2.00
N LYS A 219 -16.73 11.32 1.19
CA LYS A 219 -16.85 10.87 -0.19
C LYS A 219 -15.61 11.21 -1.02
N ARG A 220 -15.04 12.42 -0.85
CA ARG A 220 -13.80 12.84 -1.51
C ARG A 220 -12.61 11.97 -1.09
N GLN A 221 -12.48 11.65 0.20
CA GLN A 221 -11.43 10.77 0.71
C GLN A 221 -11.55 9.35 0.12
N LEU A 222 -12.79 8.82 0.03
CA LEU A 222 -13.03 7.52 -0.60
C LEU A 222 -12.70 7.56 -2.10
N LYS A 223 -13.13 8.58 -2.84
CA LYS A 223 -12.72 8.78 -4.25
C LYS A 223 -11.20 8.81 -4.41
N GLN A 224 -10.48 9.51 -3.53
CA GLN A 224 -9.02 9.57 -3.54
C GLN A 224 -8.40 8.18 -3.31
N LEU A 225 -8.93 7.40 -2.38
CA LEU A 225 -8.44 6.05 -2.11
C LEU A 225 -8.71 5.10 -3.28
N LEU A 226 -9.83 5.28 -3.96
CA LEU A 226 -10.19 4.57 -5.20
C LEU A 226 -9.45 5.08 -6.43
N GLN A 227 -8.73 6.20 -6.35
CA GLN A 227 -8.07 6.87 -7.49
C GLN A 227 -9.06 7.36 -8.57
N ILE A 228 -10.26 7.76 -8.16
CA ILE A 228 -11.28 8.32 -9.06
C ILE A 228 -11.06 9.83 -9.12
N THR A 229 -10.67 10.35 -10.29
CA THR A 229 -10.35 11.79 -10.53
C THR A 229 -11.33 12.49 -11.47
N ASN A 230 -12.32 11.77 -11.98
CA ASN A 230 -13.36 12.35 -12.84
C ASN A 230 -14.37 13.17 -12.03
N ASP A 231 -15.07 14.07 -12.73
CA ASP A 231 -16.12 14.93 -12.14
C ASP A 231 -17.49 14.24 -12.05
N GLU A 232 -17.58 12.94 -12.38
CA GLU A 232 -18.82 12.19 -12.25
C GLU A 232 -19.30 12.16 -10.80
N GLU A 233 -20.60 12.26 -10.65
CA GLU A 233 -21.26 12.18 -9.36
C GLU A 233 -20.98 10.81 -8.72
N PHE A 234 -20.32 10.84 -7.55
CA PHE A 234 -19.93 9.65 -6.82
C PHE A 234 -20.85 9.49 -5.61
N ASP A 235 -21.59 8.41 -5.59
CA ASP A 235 -22.42 8.04 -4.45
C ASP A 235 -22.24 6.56 -4.09
N ILE A 236 -22.50 6.24 -2.81
CA ILE A 236 -22.42 4.88 -2.31
C ILE A 236 -23.83 4.28 -2.19
N ALA A 237 -23.91 2.97 -2.37
CA ALA A 237 -25.12 2.23 -2.08
C ALA A 237 -25.35 2.21 -0.57
N ILE A 238 -26.58 2.52 -0.15
CA ILE A 238 -26.98 2.50 1.25
C ILE A 238 -27.66 1.15 1.51
N PRO A 239 -26.94 0.16 2.10
CA PRO A 239 -27.54 -1.10 2.46
C PRO A 239 -28.54 -0.89 3.62
N SER A 240 -29.56 -1.71 3.68
CA SER A 240 -30.45 -1.74 4.84
C SER A 240 -29.67 -2.29 6.05
N THR A 241 -29.31 -1.42 6.99
CA THR A 241 -28.66 -1.82 8.24
C THR A 241 -29.73 -2.09 9.29
N THR A 242 -29.78 -3.33 9.79
CA THR A 242 -30.72 -3.71 10.87
C THR A 242 -30.05 -3.60 12.23
N ASP A 243 -30.86 -3.46 13.27
CA ASP A 243 -30.38 -3.47 14.66
C ASP A 243 -29.75 -4.82 15.05
N GLU A 244 -30.24 -5.90 14.43
CA GLU A 244 -29.68 -7.25 14.61
C GLU A 244 -28.22 -7.33 14.15
N MET A 245 -27.84 -6.64 13.08
CA MET A 245 -26.46 -6.59 12.63
C MET A 245 -25.55 -5.93 13.68
N ALA A 246 -26.02 -4.86 14.32
CA ALA A 246 -25.26 -4.18 15.38
C ALA A 246 -25.19 -5.02 16.67
N LEU A 247 -26.19 -5.86 16.92
CA LEU A 247 -26.31 -6.71 18.11
C LEU A 247 -25.83 -8.15 17.87
N ALA A 248 -25.22 -8.45 16.74
CA ALA A 248 -24.66 -9.77 16.44
C ALA A 248 -23.62 -10.16 17.50
N THR A 249 -23.48 -11.46 17.74
CA THR A 249 -22.59 -12.00 18.77
C THR A 249 -21.14 -11.60 18.50
N VAL A 250 -20.49 -10.95 19.47
CA VAL A 250 -19.06 -10.65 19.41
C VAL A 250 -18.28 -11.95 19.58
N PRO A 251 -17.39 -12.33 18.64
CA PRO A 251 -16.58 -13.54 18.76
C PRO A 251 -15.62 -13.44 19.95
N ALA A 252 -15.18 -14.58 20.49
CA ALA A 252 -14.20 -14.57 21.57
C ALA A 252 -12.85 -14.02 21.08
N LEU A 253 -12.21 -13.16 21.86
CA LEU A 253 -10.95 -12.50 21.54
C LEU A 253 -9.87 -13.50 21.11
N ASN A 254 -9.70 -14.58 21.89
CA ASN A 254 -8.69 -15.59 21.63
C ASN A 254 -8.91 -16.35 20.31
N ASP A 255 -10.17 -16.60 19.92
CA ASP A 255 -10.49 -17.27 18.66
C ASP A 255 -10.10 -16.41 17.46
N VAL A 256 -10.40 -15.10 17.54
CA VAL A 256 -10.02 -14.15 16.48
C VAL A 256 -8.51 -14.01 16.41
N TYR A 257 -7.82 -13.87 17.54
CA TYR A 257 -6.37 -13.71 17.59
C TYR A 257 -5.64 -14.96 17.05
N THR A 258 -6.04 -16.16 17.46
CA THR A 258 -5.44 -17.41 17.00
C THR A 258 -5.60 -17.56 15.48
N ALA A 259 -6.80 -17.33 14.95
CA ALA A 259 -7.04 -17.35 13.52
C ALA A 259 -6.21 -16.29 12.77
N SER A 260 -6.10 -15.09 13.36
CA SER A 260 -5.30 -14.00 12.79
C SER A 260 -3.81 -14.35 12.68
N ILE A 261 -3.20 -14.95 13.71
CA ILE A 261 -1.79 -15.37 13.66
C ILE A 261 -1.51 -16.32 12.49
N GLU A 262 -2.43 -17.24 12.20
CA GLU A 262 -2.25 -18.23 11.14
C GLU A 262 -2.44 -17.64 9.74
N GLN A 263 -3.29 -16.63 9.59
CA GLN A 263 -3.73 -16.15 8.28
C GLN A 263 -3.06 -14.84 7.86
N ARG A 264 -2.74 -13.95 8.81
CA ARG A 264 -2.30 -12.58 8.47
C ARG A 264 -0.94 -12.54 7.78
N PRO A 265 -0.84 -11.84 6.63
CA PRO A 265 0.37 -11.79 5.83
C PRO A 265 1.55 -11.13 6.56
N GLU A 266 1.33 -10.18 7.46
CA GLU A 266 2.37 -9.53 8.26
C GLU A 266 3.10 -10.50 9.19
N ILE A 267 2.41 -11.50 9.74
CA ILE A 267 3.02 -12.52 10.60
C ILE A 267 3.82 -13.52 9.74
N LYS A 268 3.24 -13.96 8.62
CA LYS A 268 3.94 -14.83 7.65
C LYS A 268 5.21 -14.17 7.12
N ASN A 269 5.15 -12.87 6.81
CA ASN A 269 6.31 -12.10 6.36
C ASN A 269 7.42 -12.05 7.43
N ALA A 270 7.07 -11.81 8.69
CA ALA A 270 8.04 -11.82 9.79
C ALA A 270 8.68 -13.20 9.98
N MET A 271 7.93 -14.30 9.81
CA MET A 271 8.47 -15.67 9.84
C MET A 271 9.47 -15.93 8.70
N LEU A 272 9.12 -15.49 7.47
CA LEU A 272 10.06 -15.57 6.33
C LEU A 272 11.32 -14.70 6.55
N GLY A 273 11.21 -13.60 7.29
CA GLY A 273 12.35 -12.78 7.70
C GLY A 273 13.37 -13.57 8.53
N ILE A 274 12.91 -14.41 9.45
CA ILE A 274 13.76 -15.29 10.25
C ILE A 274 14.45 -16.33 9.36
N GLU A 275 13.73 -16.97 8.45
CA GLU A 275 14.29 -17.94 7.50
C GLU A 275 15.33 -17.30 6.56
N SER A 276 15.04 -16.09 6.07
CA SER A 276 15.94 -15.28 5.25
C SER A 276 17.23 -14.94 6.02
N SER A 277 17.11 -14.63 7.32
CA SER A 277 18.27 -14.36 8.17
C SER A 277 19.16 -15.60 8.37
N ASP A 278 18.57 -16.79 8.45
CA ASP A 278 19.34 -18.05 8.52
C ASP A 278 20.16 -18.29 7.26
N LEU A 279 19.60 -17.99 6.10
CA LEU A 279 20.36 -18.02 4.83
C LEU A 279 21.47 -16.96 4.82
N SER A 280 21.21 -15.77 5.33
CA SER A 280 22.22 -14.71 5.45
C SER A 280 23.38 -15.12 6.34
N VAL A 281 23.14 -15.84 7.45
CA VAL A 281 24.19 -16.42 8.29
C VAL A 281 25.00 -17.47 7.51
N LYS A 282 24.34 -18.35 6.72
CA LYS A 282 25.03 -19.35 5.87
C LYS A 282 25.88 -18.67 4.80
N ILE A 283 25.37 -17.61 4.15
CA ILE A 283 26.10 -16.80 3.17
C ILE A 283 27.33 -16.15 3.81
N ALA A 284 27.19 -15.57 4.99
CA ALA A 284 28.33 -14.99 5.73
C ALA A 284 29.38 -16.02 6.09
N LYS A 285 28.97 -17.24 6.54
CA LYS A 285 29.87 -18.34 6.86
C LYS A 285 30.65 -18.85 5.64
N ALA A 286 30.07 -18.77 4.43
CA ALA A 286 30.72 -19.17 3.20
C ALA A 286 32.01 -18.39 2.91
N GLY A 287 32.18 -17.19 3.47
CA GLY A 287 33.41 -16.40 3.37
C GLY A 287 34.65 -17.05 3.97
N LYS A 288 34.53 -18.13 4.76
CA LYS A 288 35.65 -18.93 5.28
C LYS A 288 36.02 -20.09 4.38
N LEU A 289 35.20 -20.40 3.39
CA LEU A 289 35.36 -21.56 2.53
C LEU A 289 36.15 -21.19 1.27
N PRO A 290 36.83 -22.17 0.62
CA PRO A 290 37.50 -21.90 -0.65
C PRO A 290 36.51 -21.42 -1.73
N THR A 291 37.03 -20.66 -2.69
CA THR A 291 36.35 -20.32 -3.92
C THR A 291 37.04 -20.93 -5.10
N ILE A 292 36.31 -21.62 -5.97
CA ILE A 292 36.80 -22.26 -7.18
C ILE A 292 36.23 -21.52 -8.39
N GLY A 293 37.13 -20.94 -9.19
CA GLY A 293 36.78 -20.23 -10.41
C GLY A 293 37.41 -20.85 -11.65
N LEU A 294 36.68 -20.84 -12.74
CA LEU A 294 37.19 -21.13 -14.08
C LEU A 294 37.19 -19.82 -14.89
N SER A 295 38.28 -19.60 -15.62
CA SER A 295 38.39 -18.52 -16.60
C SER A 295 38.83 -19.06 -17.94
N ALA A 296 38.29 -18.51 -19.02
CA ALA A 296 38.74 -18.78 -20.38
C ALA A 296 38.71 -17.46 -21.18
N GLY A 297 39.70 -17.26 -22.00
CA GLY A 297 39.77 -16.00 -22.77
C GLY A 297 40.50 -16.13 -24.07
N LEU A 298 40.09 -15.23 -24.96
CA LEU A 298 40.77 -14.94 -26.23
C LEU A 298 41.30 -13.52 -26.12
N SER A 299 42.54 -13.28 -26.48
CA SER A 299 43.08 -11.92 -26.50
C SER A 299 44.04 -11.69 -27.68
N THR A 300 44.10 -10.46 -28.11
CA THR A 300 45.12 -9.98 -29.05
C THR A 300 45.41 -8.52 -28.77
N ASN A 301 46.58 -8.08 -29.21
CA ASN A 301 47.01 -6.71 -29.04
C ASN A 301 47.71 -6.15 -30.26
N THR A 302 47.69 -4.84 -30.39
CA THR A 302 48.37 -4.09 -31.47
C THR A 302 49.16 -2.95 -30.84
N SER A 303 50.26 -2.57 -31.52
CA SER A 303 51.10 -1.45 -31.07
C SER A 303 51.64 -0.70 -32.28
N SER A 304 51.66 0.62 -32.23
CA SER A 304 52.30 1.44 -33.26
C SER A 304 53.82 1.34 -33.27
N MET A 305 54.41 0.80 -32.20
CA MET A 305 55.84 0.55 -32.14
C MET A 305 56.25 -0.72 -32.90
N SER A 306 55.32 -1.55 -33.34
CA SER A 306 55.56 -2.70 -34.20
C SER A 306 55.58 -2.31 -35.63
N ASN A 307 56.59 -2.79 -36.41
CA ASN A 307 56.67 -2.60 -37.85
C ASN A 307 55.68 -3.45 -38.65
N ASN A 308 55.02 -4.41 -38.02
CA ASN A 308 54.01 -5.27 -38.66
C ASN A 308 52.72 -4.51 -38.91
N ALA A 309 52.09 -4.79 -40.06
CA ALA A 309 50.77 -4.26 -40.37
C ALA A 309 49.75 -4.67 -39.26
N TRP A 310 48.78 -3.84 -38.99
CA TRP A 310 47.79 -4.02 -37.94
C TRP A 310 47.13 -5.42 -37.96
N GLY A 311 46.66 -5.88 -39.15
CA GLY A 311 46.07 -7.20 -39.31
C GLY A 311 47.04 -8.35 -38.99
N SER A 312 48.33 -8.20 -39.30
CA SER A 312 49.37 -9.17 -38.98
C SER A 312 49.63 -9.22 -37.46
N GLN A 313 49.60 -8.08 -36.80
CA GLN A 313 49.72 -8.02 -35.31
C GLN A 313 48.55 -8.73 -34.64
N LEU A 314 47.29 -8.48 -35.07
CA LEU A 314 46.11 -9.17 -34.56
C LEU A 314 46.26 -10.69 -34.65
N LYS A 315 46.76 -11.20 -35.75
CA LYS A 315 46.99 -12.64 -35.98
C LYS A 315 48.15 -13.18 -35.14
N ASN A 316 49.27 -12.48 -35.13
CA ASN A 316 50.48 -12.95 -34.45
C ASN A 316 50.42 -12.92 -32.95
N ASN A 317 49.69 -11.94 -32.42
CA ASN A 317 49.49 -11.73 -30.98
C ASN A 317 48.25 -12.45 -30.43
N PHE A 318 47.54 -13.20 -31.29
CA PHE A 318 46.34 -13.91 -30.90
C PHE A 318 46.68 -15.03 -29.91
N THR A 319 46.06 -14.99 -28.74
CA THR A 319 46.24 -15.97 -27.70
C THR A 319 44.91 -16.51 -27.21
N VAL A 320 44.88 -17.80 -26.90
CA VAL A 320 43.77 -18.49 -26.27
C VAL A 320 44.32 -19.05 -24.94
N GLY A 321 43.63 -18.74 -23.85
CA GLY A 321 44.03 -19.20 -22.52
C GLY A 321 42.84 -19.63 -21.68
N GLY A 322 43.10 -20.50 -20.75
CA GLY A 322 42.13 -20.91 -19.72
C GLY A 322 42.83 -21.24 -18.41
N GLY A 323 42.14 -21.06 -17.31
CA GLY A 323 42.70 -21.31 -15.98
C GLY A 323 41.64 -21.72 -14.97
N LEU A 324 42.12 -22.56 -14.01
CA LEU A 324 41.42 -22.89 -12.79
C LEU A 324 42.07 -22.12 -11.64
N THR A 325 41.28 -21.35 -10.90
CA THR A 325 41.77 -20.63 -9.73
C THR A 325 41.05 -21.16 -8.50
N VAL A 326 41.87 -21.59 -7.49
CA VAL A 326 41.35 -21.95 -6.17
C VAL A 326 41.90 -20.94 -5.16
N SER A 327 40.98 -20.17 -4.54
CA SER A 327 41.33 -19.17 -3.52
C SER A 327 40.83 -19.62 -2.16
N ILE A 328 41.78 -19.77 -1.19
CA ILE A 328 41.50 -20.21 0.17
C ILE A 328 41.84 -19.04 1.12
N PRO A 329 40.87 -18.39 1.78
CA PRO A 329 41.16 -17.33 2.74
C PRO A 329 41.76 -17.91 4.03
N LEU A 330 43.03 -17.61 4.30
CA LEU A 330 43.72 -18.05 5.54
C LEU A 330 43.54 -17.02 6.66
N PHE A 331 43.66 -15.75 6.34
CA PHE A 331 43.49 -14.64 7.25
C PHE A 331 42.81 -13.47 6.52
N ASP A 332 41.66 -12.99 7.03
CA ASP A 332 40.82 -12.02 6.41
C ASP A 332 40.59 -10.76 7.29
N ASN A 333 41.54 -10.46 8.17
CA ASN A 333 41.42 -9.32 9.09
C ASN A 333 40.08 -9.29 9.87
N ARG A 334 39.59 -10.48 10.26
CA ARG A 334 38.32 -10.67 11.00
C ARG A 334 37.03 -10.31 10.19
N GLN A 335 37.10 -10.02 8.90
CA GLN A 335 35.95 -9.62 8.09
C GLN A 335 34.81 -10.66 8.15
N THR A 336 35.12 -11.93 7.87
CA THR A 336 34.10 -13.00 7.89
C THR A 336 33.52 -13.23 9.29
N LYS A 337 34.39 -13.22 10.34
CA LYS A 337 33.91 -13.38 11.73
C LYS A 337 32.92 -12.24 12.09
N THR A 338 33.24 -11.01 11.72
CA THR A 338 32.38 -9.85 11.95
C THR A 338 31.08 -9.96 11.14
N ALA A 339 31.15 -10.38 9.87
CA ALA A 339 29.95 -10.57 9.02
C ALA A 339 29.00 -11.64 9.60
N VAL A 340 29.56 -12.77 10.07
CA VAL A 340 28.78 -13.83 10.74
C VAL A 340 28.11 -13.30 12.01
N ASN A 341 28.87 -12.59 12.86
CA ASN A 341 28.32 -12.06 14.11
C ASN A 341 27.21 -11.03 13.82
N LYS A 342 27.39 -10.14 12.84
CA LYS A 342 26.34 -9.18 12.41
C LYS A 342 25.10 -9.91 11.89
N ALA A 343 25.26 -10.95 11.08
CA ALA A 343 24.14 -11.74 10.58
C ALA A 343 23.40 -12.47 11.72
N MET A 344 24.11 -12.95 12.74
CA MET A 344 23.49 -13.54 13.93
C MET A 344 22.73 -12.52 14.78
N ILE A 345 23.27 -11.32 14.95
CA ILE A 345 22.56 -10.21 15.63
C ILE A 345 21.30 -9.83 14.84
N GLN A 346 21.40 -9.75 13.50
CA GLN A 346 20.25 -9.46 12.67
C GLN A 346 19.16 -10.54 12.78
N LYS A 347 19.55 -11.82 12.91
CA LYS A 347 18.59 -12.90 13.19
C LYS A 347 17.86 -12.68 14.52
N GLN A 348 18.56 -12.23 15.57
CA GLN A 348 17.91 -11.91 16.85
C GLN A 348 16.92 -10.74 16.68
N ASN A 349 17.26 -9.73 15.88
CA ASN A 349 16.32 -8.63 15.56
C ASN A 349 15.04 -9.17 14.90
N TYR A 350 15.14 -10.07 13.90
CA TYR A 350 13.96 -10.66 13.27
C TYR A 350 13.08 -11.49 14.23
N LEU A 351 13.68 -12.15 15.22
CA LEU A 351 12.92 -12.83 16.27
C LEU A 351 12.15 -11.85 17.15
N LEU A 352 12.77 -10.72 17.50
CA LEU A 352 12.12 -9.64 18.24
C LEU A 352 11.04 -8.95 17.39
N ASP A 353 11.30 -8.73 16.09
CA ASP A 353 10.32 -8.17 15.15
C ASP A 353 9.07 -9.06 15.04
N LEU A 354 9.23 -10.40 15.02
CA LEU A 354 8.08 -11.31 15.04
C LEU A 354 7.28 -11.16 16.34
N GLN A 355 7.94 -11.10 17.48
CA GLN A 355 7.28 -10.91 18.78
C GLN A 355 6.54 -9.56 18.82
N ASP A 356 7.15 -8.49 18.33
CA ASP A 356 6.55 -7.16 18.23
C ASP A 356 5.30 -7.18 17.33
N LYS A 357 5.40 -7.81 16.14
CA LYS A 357 4.25 -7.98 15.23
C LYS A 357 3.10 -8.76 15.87
N GLN A 358 3.40 -9.83 16.62
CA GLN A 358 2.38 -10.60 17.36
C GLN A 358 1.72 -9.76 18.45
N THR A 359 2.50 -8.98 19.20
CA THR A 359 1.99 -8.07 20.23
C THR A 359 1.11 -6.96 19.64
N THR A 360 1.56 -6.37 18.53
CA THR A 360 0.80 -5.33 17.80
C THR A 360 -0.51 -5.90 17.24
N LEU A 361 -0.47 -7.11 16.67
CA LEU A 361 -1.67 -7.79 16.17
C LEU A 361 -2.66 -8.07 17.31
N TYR A 362 -2.18 -8.58 18.45
CA TYR A 362 -3.01 -8.80 19.64
C TYR A 362 -3.70 -7.50 20.07
N SER A 363 -2.93 -6.43 20.24
CA SER A 363 -3.45 -5.12 20.65
C SER A 363 -4.47 -4.56 19.65
N THR A 364 -4.26 -4.78 18.35
CA THR A 364 -5.20 -4.33 17.32
C THR A 364 -6.52 -5.11 17.39
N VAL A 365 -6.45 -6.43 17.48
CA VAL A 365 -7.65 -7.29 17.62
C VAL A 365 -8.37 -7.01 18.93
N GLU A 366 -7.65 -6.83 20.04
CA GLU A 366 -8.20 -6.47 21.33
C GLU A 366 -8.92 -5.10 21.28
N ASN A 367 -8.35 -4.12 20.60
CA ASN A 367 -8.98 -2.81 20.43
C ASN A 367 -10.31 -2.93 19.64
N TYR A 368 -10.36 -3.65 18.53
CA TYR A 368 -11.61 -3.88 17.81
C TYR A 368 -12.63 -4.65 18.66
N TRP A 369 -12.16 -5.63 19.43
CA TRP A 369 -13.02 -6.40 20.33
C TRP A 369 -13.63 -5.52 21.44
N LEU A 370 -12.81 -4.73 22.14
CA LEU A 370 -13.26 -3.78 23.15
C LEU A 370 -14.23 -2.76 22.57
N GLN A 371 -13.94 -2.25 21.38
CA GLN A 371 -14.82 -1.31 20.71
C GLN A 371 -16.14 -1.94 20.27
N ALA A 372 -16.13 -3.18 19.78
CA ALA A 372 -17.35 -3.91 19.45
C ALA A 372 -18.26 -4.06 20.68
N VAL A 373 -17.73 -4.58 21.80
CA VAL A 373 -18.48 -4.75 23.04
C VAL A 373 -18.99 -3.40 23.58
N THR A 374 -18.12 -2.38 23.57
CA THR A 374 -18.46 -1.05 24.08
C THR A 374 -19.57 -0.40 23.24
N ASN A 375 -19.45 -0.44 21.90
CA ASN A 375 -20.42 0.19 21.02
C ASN A 375 -21.76 -0.56 21.00
N GLN A 376 -21.78 -1.89 21.16
CA GLN A 376 -23.02 -2.63 21.37
C GLN A 376 -23.74 -2.22 22.65
N ASN A 377 -23.01 -2.07 23.77
CA ASN A 377 -23.60 -1.64 25.02
C ASN A 377 -24.09 -0.18 24.94
N LYS A 378 -23.31 0.70 24.29
CA LYS A 378 -23.73 2.08 24.00
C LYS A 378 -25.00 2.10 23.14
N PHE A 379 -25.08 1.27 22.10
CA PHE A 379 -26.23 1.20 21.23
C PHE A 379 -27.49 0.76 21.98
N LYS A 380 -27.40 -0.28 22.83
CA LYS A 380 -28.52 -0.71 23.70
C LYS A 380 -29.01 0.40 24.59
N ALA A 381 -28.10 1.13 25.25
CA ALA A 381 -28.43 2.23 26.14
C ALA A 381 -28.98 3.45 25.37
N ALA A 382 -28.37 3.78 24.22
CA ALA A 382 -28.78 4.89 23.39
C ALA A 382 -30.19 4.70 22.83
N ARG A 383 -30.55 3.46 22.43
CA ARG A 383 -31.91 3.14 21.96
C ARG A 383 -32.97 3.44 23.05
N VAL A 384 -32.75 2.99 24.28
CA VAL A 384 -33.64 3.31 25.39
C VAL A 384 -33.68 4.81 25.66
N SER A 385 -32.54 5.50 25.54
CA SER A 385 -32.45 6.95 25.69
C SER A 385 -33.25 7.68 24.61
N THR A 386 -33.17 7.22 23.37
CA THR A 386 -33.92 7.80 22.22
C THR A 386 -35.42 7.61 22.40
N GLU A 387 -35.87 6.40 22.76
CA GLU A 387 -37.29 6.12 23.05
C GLU A 387 -37.82 7.03 24.16
N SER A 388 -37.05 7.19 25.25
CA SER A 388 -37.42 8.03 26.41
C SER A 388 -37.40 9.53 26.03
N ALA A 389 -36.40 9.98 25.29
CA ALA A 389 -36.29 11.37 24.84
C ALA A 389 -37.41 11.72 23.84
N GLN A 390 -37.79 10.79 22.96
CA GLN A 390 -38.91 10.95 22.04
C GLN A 390 -40.22 11.15 22.80
N ALA A 391 -40.57 10.25 23.74
CA ALA A 391 -41.76 10.36 24.54
C ALA A 391 -41.80 11.66 25.37
N SER A 392 -40.67 12.04 25.96
CA SER A 392 -40.52 13.30 26.70
C SER A 392 -40.75 14.51 25.81
N TYR A 393 -40.11 14.53 24.62
CA TYR A 393 -40.27 15.65 23.70
C TYR A 393 -41.73 15.77 23.19
N GLU A 394 -42.39 14.67 22.88
CA GLU A 394 -43.82 14.69 22.44
C GLU A 394 -44.71 15.30 23.50
N LEU A 395 -44.52 14.90 24.79
CA LEU A 395 -45.30 15.48 25.89
C LEU A 395 -44.97 16.96 26.09
N LEU A 396 -43.71 17.37 26.07
CA LEU A 396 -43.28 18.77 26.15
C LEU A 396 -43.85 19.59 25.00
N SER A 397 -43.91 19.07 23.79
CA SER A 397 -44.48 19.72 22.63
C SER A 397 -45.99 19.96 22.78
N GLU A 398 -46.74 18.98 23.30
CA GLU A 398 -48.16 19.14 23.58
C GLU A 398 -48.43 20.16 24.70
N GLN A 399 -47.68 20.09 25.83
CA GLN A 399 -47.77 21.07 26.92
C GLN A 399 -47.42 22.48 26.46
N PHE A 400 -46.41 22.64 25.61
CA PHE A 400 -46.06 23.93 25.02
C PHE A 400 -47.21 24.49 24.11
N LYS A 401 -47.85 23.63 23.34
CA LYS A 401 -49.05 24.03 22.54
C LYS A 401 -50.18 24.60 23.40
N GLN A 402 -50.32 24.05 24.60
CA GLN A 402 -51.34 24.49 25.57
C GLN A 402 -50.88 25.68 26.42
N GLY A 403 -49.62 26.14 26.26
CA GLY A 403 -49.05 27.24 27.05
C GLY A 403 -48.64 26.85 28.49
N LEU A 404 -48.57 25.56 28.77
CA LEU A 404 -48.20 25.00 30.13
C LEU A 404 -46.70 24.92 30.31
N LYS A 405 -45.93 24.97 29.23
CA LYS A 405 -44.46 24.91 29.25
C LYS A 405 -43.88 26.09 28.47
N ASN A 406 -42.67 26.48 28.87
CA ASN A 406 -41.93 27.56 28.22
C ASN A 406 -41.08 27.05 27.05
N ILE A 407 -40.57 28.00 26.23
CA ILE A 407 -39.77 27.70 25.06
C ILE A 407 -38.45 27.02 25.36
N VAL A 408 -37.82 27.36 26.50
CA VAL A 408 -36.52 26.79 26.87
C VAL A 408 -36.63 25.28 27.14
N GLU A 409 -37.72 24.87 27.82
CA GLU A 409 -38.02 23.46 28.10
C GLU A 409 -38.28 22.70 26.78
N LEU A 410 -39.05 23.29 25.84
CA LEU A 410 -39.29 22.69 24.53
C LEU A 410 -37.98 22.51 23.72
N MET A 411 -37.15 23.55 23.65
CA MET A 411 -35.86 23.51 22.94
C MET A 411 -34.90 22.49 23.60
N THR A 412 -34.83 22.45 24.92
CA THR A 412 -34.03 21.49 25.66
C THR A 412 -34.46 20.06 25.34
N GLY A 413 -35.77 19.78 25.38
CA GLY A 413 -36.30 18.45 25.04
C GLY A 413 -36.00 18.06 23.60
N LYS A 414 -36.12 18.97 22.66
CA LYS A 414 -35.78 18.76 21.24
C LYS A 414 -34.28 18.43 21.07
N ASN A 415 -33.40 19.22 21.71
CA ASN A 415 -31.95 19.01 21.59
C ASN A 415 -31.51 17.70 22.24
N ASN A 416 -32.13 17.32 23.37
CA ASN A 416 -31.89 16.02 24.00
C ASN A 416 -32.30 14.85 23.10
N LEU A 417 -33.45 14.96 22.40
CA LEU A 417 -33.88 13.95 21.44
C LEU A 417 -32.90 13.85 20.26
N LEU A 418 -32.52 14.97 19.66
CA LEU A 418 -31.55 14.99 18.55
C LEU A 418 -30.22 14.33 18.96
N GLN A 419 -29.71 14.69 20.15
CA GLN A 419 -28.47 14.09 20.67
C GLN A 419 -28.61 12.60 20.92
N ALA A 420 -29.74 12.13 21.47
CA ALA A 420 -30.00 10.72 21.69
C ALA A 420 -30.02 9.93 20.37
N GLN A 421 -30.72 10.44 19.36
CA GLN A 421 -30.79 9.85 18.01
C GLN A 421 -29.40 9.78 17.36
N GLN A 422 -28.58 10.84 17.46
CA GLN A 422 -27.23 10.84 16.93
C GLN A 422 -26.32 9.83 17.63
N ASN A 423 -26.43 9.73 18.97
CA ASN A 423 -25.66 8.74 19.76
C ASN A 423 -26.06 7.30 19.41
N GLU A 424 -27.35 7.06 19.17
CA GLU A 424 -27.86 5.75 18.75
C GLU A 424 -27.29 5.35 17.40
N LEU A 425 -27.40 6.24 16.39
CA LEU A 425 -26.84 6.00 15.08
C LEU A 425 -25.34 5.76 15.11
N GLN A 426 -24.60 6.62 15.79
CA GLN A 426 -23.14 6.48 15.91
C GLN A 426 -22.74 5.15 16.52
N SER A 427 -23.37 4.77 17.63
CA SER A 427 -23.05 3.50 18.31
C SER A 427 -23.46 2.29 17.46
N LYS A 428 -24.58 2.35 16.73
CA LYS A 428 -25.01 1.32 15.78
C LYS A 428 -23.96 1.07 14.69
N TYR A 429 -23.56 2.12 13.97
CA TYR A 429 -22.62 1.99 12.86
C TYR A 429 -21.23 1.60 13.32
N LEU A 430 -20.77 2.11 14.48
CA LEU A 430 -19.49 1.70 15.06
C LEU A 430 -19.51 0.24 15.54
N ALA A 431 -20.62 -0.26 16.07
CA ALA A 431 -20.76 -1.67 16.44
C ALA A 431 -20.65 -2.57 15.20
N ILE A 432 -21.36 -2.24 14.11
CA ILE A 432 -21.31 -2.96 12.84
C ILE A 432 -19.88 -2.94 12.25
N LEU A 433 -19.23 -1.78 12.23
CA LEU A 433 -17.85 -1.67 11.71
C LEU A 433 -16.89 -2.58 12.49
N ASN A 434 -16.92 -2.51 13.84
CA ASN A 434 -15.99 -3.27 14.66
C ASN A 434 -16.24 -4.79 14.58
N LEU A 435 -17.49 -5.22 14.45
CA LEU A 435 -17.83 -6.63 14.19
C LEU A 435 -17.30 -7.10 12.83
N ASN A 436 -17.48 -6.30 11.79
CA ASN A 436 -16.94 -6.61 10.47
C ASN A 436 -15.41 -6.64 10.45
N MET A 437 -14.75 -5.75 11.22
CA MET A 437 -13.28 -5.78 11.37
C MET A 437 -12.83 -7.06 12.11
N LEU A 438 -13.49 -7.48 13.18
CA LEU A 438 -13.17 -8.73 13.85
C LEU A 438 -13.32 -9.93 12.92
N GLU A 439 -14.36 -9.96 12.09
CA GLU A 439 -14.55 -11.02 11.10
C GLU A 439 -13.46 -10.98 10.02
N PHE A 440 -13.07 -9.77 9.56
CA PHE A 440 -11.96 -9.58 8.62
C PHE A 440 -10.62 -10.08 9.20
N TYR A 441 -10.33 -9.80 10.47
CA TYR A 441 -9.13 -10.33 11.12
C TYR A 441 -9.17 -11.85 11.28
N LYS A 442 -10.37 -12.41 11.44
CA LYS A 442 -10.57 -13.86 11.58
C LYS A 442 -10.54 -14.62 10.25
N THR A 443 -11.10 -14.06 9.17
CA THR A 443 -11.32 -14.77 7.90
C THR A 443 -10.50 -14.22 6.74
N GLY A 444 -10.02 -12.98 6.83
CA GLY A 444 -9.38 -12.25 5.74
C GLY A 444 -10.35 -11.61 4.74
N GLU A 445 -11.67 -11.70 4.95
CA GLU A 445 -12.69 -11.16 4.06
C GLU A 445 -13.55 -10.11 4.77
N ILE A 446 -13.85 -8.99 4.09
CA ILE A 446 -14.81 -7.98 4.54
C ILE A 446 -16.16 -8.29 3.91
N LYS A 447 -17.19 -8.41 4.75
CA LYS A 447 -18.59 -8.67 4.33
C LYS A 447 -19.39 -7.38 4.19
#